data_ca5d4b6c840e68f2f6930f4d4a27ecf8
#
_entry.id   ca5d4b6c840e68f2f6930f4d4a27ecf8
#
_cell.length_a   1.000
_cell.length_b   1.000
_cell.length_c   1.000
_cell.angle_alpha   90.00
_cell.angle_beta   90.00
_cell.angle_gamma   90.00
#
_symmetry.space_group_name_H-M   'P 1'
#
loop_
_entity.id
_entity.type
_entity.pdbx_description
1 polymer ?
#
loop_
_entity_poly.entity_id
_entity_poly.type
_entity_poly.pdbx_seq_one_letter_code
_entity_poly.pdbx_strand_id
1 'polypeptide(L)'
;ATTLPGNIYTENVEGINVHRYGAHIFHTDNKEVWDYVNQFAVFNRYTNSPVANYKGELYNLPFNMNTFNKMWGVVTPAEAEAKIEEQRAAHFTAEPKNLGGAGHQPGRHRYLRKAGQALYRKQWGRPCTELPAFIIKRLPVRLIFDNNYFNALYQGIPNGGYTQMVANMLQGVEVRLGVNYLANKAELDALADRVIYTGPIDAYLITPGHLA
;
A
#
# COMPACT_ATOMS: atom_id res chain seq x y z
N ALA A 1 7.81 2.55 -19.27
CA ALA A 1 8.03 1.21 -18.70
C ALA A 1 8.69 0.28 -19.71
N THR A 2 9.51 -0.64 -19.25
CA THR A 2 10.17 -1.66 -20.09
C THR A 2 9.37 -2.98 -20.11
N THR A 3 8.40 -3.12 -19.25
CA THR A 3 7.51 -4.28 -19.13
C THR A 3 6.07 -3.84 -18.95
N LEU A 4 5.13 -4.61 -19.52
CA LEU A 4 3.71 -4.49 -19.24
C LEU A 4 3.40 -5.38 -18.02
N PRO A 5 2.66 -4.91 -17.02
CA PRO A 5 2.01 -3.62 -16.82
C PRO A 5 2.78 -2.68 -15.88
N GLY A 6 4.10 -2.61 -15.93
CA GLY A 6 4.90 -1.75 -15.07
C GLY A 6 4.93 -2.25 -13.62
N ASN A 7 4.54 -1.41 -12.65
CA ASN A 7 4.70 -1.71 -11.21
C ASN A 7 3.94 -2.96 -10.72
N ILE A 8 2.88 -3.37 -11.40
CA ILE A 8 2.12 -4.60 -11.06
C ILE A 8 2.55 -5.81 -11.91
N TYR A 9 3.76 -5.74 -12.52
CA TYR A 9 4.28 -6.84 -13.32
C TYR A 9 4.36 -8.13 -12.49
N THR A 10 3.69 -9.15 -13.01
CA THR A 10 3.68 -10.49 -12.44
C THR A 10 4.36 -11.43 -13.43
N GLU A 11 5.38 -12.12 -12.96
CA GLU A 11 6.12 -13.13 -13.69
C GLU A 11 5.74 -14.52 -13.22
N ASN A 12 5.57 -15.46 -14.14
CA ASN A 12 5.40 -16.85 -13.78
C ASN A 12 6.78 -17.53 -13.71
N VAL A 13 7.16 -17.98 -12.52
CA VAL A 13 8.41 -18.71 -12.27
C VAL A 13 8.04 -20.08 -11.74
N GLU A 14 8.31 -21.11 -12.51
CA GLU A 14 8.03 -22.52 -12.16
C GLU A 14 6.57 -22.75 -11.68
N GLY A 15 5.60 -22.08 -12.34
CA GLY A 15 4.17 -22.17 -11.99
C GLY A 15 3.72 -21.24 -10.86
N ILE A 16 4.61 -20.45 -10.29
CA ILE A 16 4.32 -19.48 -9.23
C ILE A 16 4.24 -18.08 -9.83
N ASN A 17 3.16 -17.36 -9.54
CA ASN A 17 3.01 -15.97 -9.90
C ASN A 17 3.78 -15.07 -8.94
N VAL A 18 4.89 -14.50 -9.40
CA VAL A 18 5.78 -13.64 -8.62
C VAL A 18 5.51 -12.17 -8.94
N HIS A 19 5.10 -11.39 -7.97
CA HIS A 19 4.98 -9.93 -8.08
C HIS A 19 6.37 -9.30 -7.94
N ARG A 20 6.97 -8.86 -9.05
CA ARG A 20 8.39 -8.43 -9.10
C ARG A 20 8.69 -7.15 -8.33
N TYR A 21 7.72 -6.27 -8.18
CA TYR A 21 7.88 -4.95 -7.56
C TYR A 21 7.10 -4.80 -6.25
N GLY A 22 6.81 -5.90 -5.58
CA GLY A 22 6.09 -5.94 -4.31
C GLY A 22 4.68 -6.51 -4.45
N ALA A 23 4.13 -6.94 -3.32
CA ALA A 23 2.79 -7.55 -3.29
C ALA A 23 1.72 -6.52 -3.69
N HIS A 24 0.94 -6.86 -4.69
CA HIS A 24 -0.23 -6.09 -5.12
C HIS A 24 -1.48 -6.94 -4.90
N ILE A 25 -2.38 -6.44 -4.08
CA ILE A 25 -3.68 -7.05 -3.83
C ILE A 25 -4.74 -6.06 -4.34
N PHE A 26 -5.57 -6.49 -5.28
CA PHE A 26 -6.70 -5.69 -5.74
C PHE A 26 -7.75 -5.62 -4.65
N HIS A 27 -8.24 -4.42 -4.36
CA HIS A 27 -9.34 -4.22 -3.42
C HIS A 27 -10.15 -2.97 -3.79
N THR A 28 -11.47 -3.03 -3.61
CA THR A 28 -12.38 -1.92 -3.88
C THR A 28 -13.71 -2.12 -3.14
N ASP A 29 -14.38 -1.01 -2.80
CA ASP A 29 -15.78 -1.01 -2.36
C ASP A 29 -16.74 -0.75 -3.51
N ASN A 30 -16.23 -0.29 -4.66
CA ASN A 30 -17.03 0.02 -5.83
C ASN A 30 -17.34 -1.25 -6.64
N LYS A 31 -18.61 -1.62 -6.68
CA LYS A 31 -19.07 -2.79 -7.43
C LYS A 31 -18.83 -2.66 -8.93
N GLU A 32 -18.98 -1.48 -9.52
CA GLU A 32 -18.77 -1.28 -10.95
C GLU A 32 -17.32 -1.54 -11.35
N VAL A 33 -16.37 -1.08 -10.51
CA VAL A 33 -14.94 -1.34 -10.70
C VAL A 33 -14.66 -2.84 -10.57
N TRP A 34 -15.26 -3.50 -9.58
CA TRP A 34 -15.12 -4.95 -9.40
C TRP A 34 -15.66 -5.73 -10.60
N ASP A 35 -16.87 -5.40 -11.06
CA ASP A 35 -17.49 -6.04 -12.22
C ASP A 35 -16.67 -5.80 -13.49
N TYR A 36 -16.11 -4.60 -13.63
CA TYR A 36 -15.26 -4.25 -14.78
C TYR A 36 -13.99 -5.11 -14.83
N VAL A 37 -13.24 -5.20 -13.74
CA VAL A 37 -11.98 -5.97 -13.76
C VAL A 37 -12.21 -7.47 -13.91
N ASN A 38 -13.36 -7.99 -13.44
CA ASN A 38 -13.74 -9.39 -13.62
C ASN A 38 -14.08 -9.77 -15.07
N GLN A 39 -14.20 -8.81 -15.97
CA GLN A 39 -14.30 -9.09 -17.43
C GLN A 39 -12.94 -9.55 -17.99
N PHE A 40 -11.83 -9.23 -17.35
CA PHE A 40 -10.48 -9.48 -17.86
C PHE A 40 -9.71 -10.56 -17.09
N ALA A 41 -10.13 -10.89 -15.87
CA ALA A 41 -9.54 -11.95 -15.06
C ALA A 41 -10.52 -12.49 -14.03
N VAL A 42 -10.33 -13.74 -13.64
CA VAL A 42 -11.01 -14.32 -12.48
C VAL A 42 -10.14 -14.07 -11.25
N PHE A 43 -10.72 -13.50 -10.21
CA PHE A 43 -10.03 -13.25 -8.95
C PHE A 43 -10.20 -14.41 -7.97
N ASN A 44 -9.13 -14.73 -7.25
CA ASN A 44 -9.21 -15.63 -6.11
C ASN A 44 -9.84 -14.91 -4.89
N ARG A 45 -10.03 -15.65 -3.80
CA ARG A 45 -10.56 -15.10 -2.52
C ARG A 45 -9.43 -14.75 -1.55
N TYR A 46 -8.31 -14.26 -2.05
CA TYR A 46 -7.19 -13.92 -1.19
C TYR A 46 -7.57 -12.78 -0.22
N THR A 47 -7.42 -13.07 1.07
CA THR A 47 -7.58 -12.08 2.13
C THR A 47 -6.21 -11.66 2.62
N ASN A 48 -5.89 -10.38 2.51
CA ASN A 48 -4.59 -9.88 2.92
C ASN A 48 -4.49 -9.79 4.45
N SER A 49 -3.78 -10.72 5.05
CA SER A 49 -3.57 -10.80 6.51
C SER A 49 -2.06 -10.79 6.82
N PRO A 50 -1.39 -9.64 6.70
CA PRO A 50 0.05 -9.56 6.90
C PRO A 50 0.42 -9.81 8.36
N VAL A 51 1.59 -10.40 8.55
CA VAL A 51 2.16 -10.69 9.87
C VAL A 51 3.54 -10.04 9.97
N ALA A 52 3.77 -9.30 11.04
CA ALA A 52 5.06 -8.72 11.37
C ALA A 52 5.86 -9.70 12.26
N ASN A 53 7.07 -10.03 11.86
CA ASN A 53 8.04 -10.71 12.72
C ASN A 53 8.92 -9.68 13.41
N TYR A 54 8.84 -9.62 14.73
CA TYR A 54 9.71 -8.77 15.54
C TYR A 54 10.46 -9.62 16.56
N LYS A 55 11.75 -9.80 16.35
CA LYS A 55 12.64 -10.60 17.23
C LYS A 55 12.15 -12.04 17.47
N GLY A 56 11.61 -12.68 16.44
CA GLY A 56 11.07 -14.04 16.54
C GLY A 56 9.61 -14.11 16.98
N GLU A 57 9.02 -13.03 17.43
CA GLU A 57 7.60 -12.95 17.76
C GLU A 57 6.77 -12.46 16.58
N LEU A 58 5.64 -13.11 16.32
CA LEU A 58 4.74 -12.81 15.21
C LEU A 58 3.55 -11.98 15.71
N TYR A 59 3.26 -10.87 15.03
CA TYR A 59 2.16 -9.97 15.34
C TYR A 59 1.29 -9.75 14.11
N ASN A 60 -0.03 -9.83 14.28
CA ASN A 60 -0.98 -9.54 13.20
C ASN A 60 -1.00 -8.06 12.83
N LEU A 61 -1.17 -7.79 11.53
CA LEU A 61 -1.41 -6.46 10.98
C LEU A 61 -2.72 -6.46 10.17
N PRO A 62 -3.51 -5.39 10.19
CA PRO A 62 -3.34 -4.16 10.99
C PRO A 62 -3.37 -4.45 12.49
N PHE A 63 -2.95 -3.47 13.29
CA PHE A 63 -3.04 -3.59 14.75
C PHE A 63 -4.50 -3.76 15.17
N ASN A 64 -4.82 -4.91 15.71
CA ASN A 64 -6.18 -5.33 16.06
C ASN A 64 -6.17 -6.07 17.40
N MET A 65 -7.32 -6.57 17.84
CA MET A 65 -7.45 -7.25 19.14
C MET A 65 -6.53 -8.49 19.25
N ASN A 66 -6.25 -9.23 18.15
CA ASN A 66 -5.28 -10.33 18.21
C ASN A 66 -3.87 -9.81 18.54
N THR A 67 -3.49 -8.66 17.97
CA THR A 67 -2.21 -8.01 18.28
C THR A 67 -2.16 -7.56 19.73
N PHE A 68 -3.22 -6.90 20.23
CA PHE A 68 -3.28 -6.37 21.58
C PHE A 68 -3.37 -7.47 22.64
N ASN A 69 -4.13 -8.54 22.36
CA ASN A 69 -4.16 -9.74 23.21
C ASN A 69 -2.76 -10.34 23.36
N LYS A 70 -2.05 -10.53 22.25
CA LYS A 70 -0.69 -11.07 22.28
C LYS A 70 0.29 -10.17 23.04
N MET A 71 0.16 -8.84 22.89
CA MET A 71 1.07 -7.86 23.48
C MET A 71 0.84 -7.63 24.98
N TRP A 72 -0.43 -7.62 25.38
CA TRP A 72 -0.85 -7.13 26.71
C TRP A 72 -1.73 -8.12 27.46
N GLY A 73 -2.15 -9.23 26.85
CA GLY A 73 -3.06 -10.19 27.47
C GLY A 73 -4.52 -9.69 27.57
N VAL A 74 -4.84 -8.55 26.94
CA VAL A 74 -6.21 -7.98 26.97
C VAL A 74 -7.16 -8.80 26.11
N VAL A 75 -8.41 -8.93 26.55
CA VAL A 75 -9.42 -9.76 25.89
C VAL A 75 -10.55 -8.91 25.32
N THR A 76 -10.88 -7.80 25.95
CA THR A 76 -11.98 -6.93 25.52
C THR A 76 -11.47 -5.63 24.86
N PRO A 77 -12.28 -5.01 23.98
CA PRO A 77 -11.98 -3.68 23.44
C PRO A 77 -11.73 -2.63 24.51
N ALA A 78 -12.51 -2.62 25.60
CA ALA A 78 -12.37 -1.67 26.69
C ALA A 78 -11.02 -1.80 27.41
N GLU A 79 -10.55 -3.02 27.66
CA GLU A 79 -9.20 -3.26 28.22
C GLU A 79 -8.11 -2.78 27.28
N ALA A 80 -8.28 -3.01 25.98
CA ALA A 80 -7.32 -2.54 24.96
C ALA A 80 -7.29 -1.01 24.90
N GLU A 81 -8.44 -0.33 24.92
CA GLU A 81 -8.54 1.13 24.99
C GLU A 81 -7.87 1.68 26.25
N ALA A 82 -8.16 1.11 27.43
CA ALA A 82 -7.54 1.53 28.69
C ALA A 82 -6.01 1.40 28.61
N LYS A 83 -5.51 0.31 28.04
CA LYS A 83 -4.06 0.09 27.86
C LYS A 83 -3.44 1.06 26.89
N ILE A 84 -4.14 1.40 25.81
CA ILE A 84 -3.75 2.42 24.86
C ILE A 84 -3.68 3.80 25.54
N GLU A 85 -4.68 4.19 26.34
CA GLU A 85 -4.70 5.47 27.04
C GLU A 85 -3.64 5.56 28.16
N GLU A 86 -3.43 4.48 28.92
CA GLU A 86 -2.35 4.41 29.92
C GLU A 86 -0.99 4.75 29.28
N GLN A 87 -0.72 4.13 28.17
CA GLN A 87 0.54 4.37 27.47
C GLN A 87 0.58 5.76 26.80
N ARG A 88 -0.54 6.26 26.30
CA ARG A 88 -0.65 7.61 25.78
C ARG A 88 -0.30 8.65 26.84
N ALA A 89 -0.89 8.55 28.01
CA ALA A 89 -0.63 9.47 29.11
C ALA A 89 0.85 9.53 29.51
N ALA A 90 1.54 8.37 29.45
CA ALA A 90 2.96 8.27 29.78
C ALA A 90 3.90 8.93 28.77
N HIS A 91 3.44 9.17 27.51
CA HIS A 91 4.30 9.60 26.41
C HIS A 91 3.68 10.67 25.50
N PHE A 92 2.74 11.45 26.01
CA PHE A 92 2.00 12.44 25.22
C PHE A 92 2.93 13.55 24.67
N THR A 93 2.83 13.79 23.36
CA THR A 93 3.43 14.94 22.69
C THR A 93 2.32 15.64 21.90
N ALA A 94 1.98 16.88 22.26
CA ALA A 94 0.85 17.62 21.71
C ALA A 94 0.96 17.83 20.19
N GLU A 95 2.15 18.17 19.69
CA GLU A 95 2.42 18.39 18.26
C GLU A 95 3.69 17.64 17.83
N PRO A 96 3.56 16.43 17.31
CA PRO A 96 4.72 15.68 16.82
C PRO A 96 5.23 16.27 15.50
N LYS A 97 6.47 16.72 15.47
CA LYS A 97 7.12 17.29 14.29
C LYS A 97 7.53 16.22 13.26
N ASN A 98 7.66 14.98 13.67
CA ASN A 98 8.11 13.88 12.81
C ASN A 98 7.46 12.54 13.18
N LEU A 99 7.71 11.50 12.38
CA LEU A 99 7.18 10.16 12.58
C LEU A 99 7.61 9.52 13.92
N GLY A 100 8.81 9.83 14.39
CA GLY A 100 9.30 9.39 15.70
C GLY A 100 8.46 9.95 16.84
N GLY A 101 8.14 11.25 16.81
CA GLY A 101 7.24 11.92 17.75
C GLY A 101 5.77 11.52 17.54
N ALA A 102 5.32 11.32 16.29
CA ALA A 102 3.98 10.85 16.00
C ALA A 102 3.70 9.45 16.54
N GLY A 103 4.74 8.63 16.71
CA GLY A 103 4.65 7.35 17.41
C GLY A 103 4.24 7.47 18.89
N HIS A 104 4.24 8.66 19.44
CA HIS A 104 3.77 8.98 20.80
C HIS A 104 2.33 9.50 20.84
N GLN A 105 1.66 9.65 19.70
CA GLN A 105 0.24 10.03 19.64
C GLN A 105 -0.70 8.86 20.00
N PRO A 106 -2.00 9.15 20.28
CA PRO A 106 -2.96 8.17 20.81
C PRO A 106 -2.95 6.84 20.05
N GLY A 107 -2.80 5.76 20.81
CA GLY A 107 -2.98 4.39 20.33
C GLY A 107 -1.78 3.73 19.67
N ARG A 108 -0.58 4.31 19.69
CA ARG A 108 0.54 3.78 18.90
C ARG A 108 1.84 3.66 19.70
N HIS A 109 1.98 2.58 20.46
CA HIS A 109 2.99 2.46 21.52
C HIS A 109 4.20 1.57 21.28
N ARG A 110 4.99 1.43 22.32
CA ARG A 110 6.36 0.90 22.46
C ARG A 110 6.70 -0.23 21.48
N TYR A 111 5.78 -1.16 21.22
CA TYR A 111 5.92 -2.21 20.21
C TYR A 111 5.56 -1.71 18.82
N LEU A 112 4.50 -0.90 18.69
CA LEU A 112 4.18 -0.18 17.45
C LEU A 112 5.35 0.71 17.03
N ARG A 113 6.00 1.37 18.01
CA ARG A 113 7.20 2.16 17.77
C ARG A 113 8.33 1.29 17.25
N LYS A 114 8.63 0.16 17.87
CA LYS A 114 9.78 -0.67 17.47
C LYS A 114 9.50 -1.46 16.19
N ALA A 115 8.38 -2.14 16.08
CA ALA A 115 8.00 -2.87 14.86
C ALA A 115 7.65 -1.93 13.71
N GLY A 116 6.90 -0.86 13.97
CA GLY A 116 6.58 0.17 12.99
C GLY A 116 7.81 0.95 12.55
N GLN A 117 8.69 1.37 13.46
CA GLN A 117 9.94 2.05 13.11
C GLN A 117 10.87 1.18 12.27
N ALA A 118 10.97 -0.11 12.57
CA ALA A 118 11.76 -1.03 11.77
C ALA A 118 11.20 -1.17 10.34
N LEU A 119 9.87 -1.29 10.21
CA LEU A 119 9.19 -1.35 8.93
C LEU A 119 9.38 -0.06 8.12
N TYR A 120 9.11 1.10 8.73
CA TYR A 120 9.27 2.39 8.05
C TYR A 120 10.70 2.68 7.68
N ARG A 121 11.67 2.39 8.56
CA ARG A 121 13.10 2.54 8.24
C ARG A 121 13.50 1.66 7.05
N LYS A 122 13.00 0.43 6.98
CA LYS A 122 13.26 -0.47 5.85
C LYS A 122 12.62 0.05 4.55
N GLN A 123 11.38 0.54 4.65
CA GLN A 123 10.59 0.97 3.48
C GLN A 123 11.06 2.32 2.93
N TRP A 124 11.45 3.26 3.80
CA TRP A 124 11.84 4.62 3.42
C TRP A 124 13.36 4.85 3.38
N GLY A 125 14.15 3.88 3.84
CA GLY A 125 15.62 4.01 3.92
C GLY A 125 16.12 5.09 4.87
N ARG A 126 15.24 5.66 5.73
CA ARG A 126 15.52 6.80 6.63
C ARG A 126 15.04 6.53 8.05
N PRO A 127 15.65 7.13 9.07
CA PRO A 127 15.13 7.13 10.43
C PRO A 127 13.74 7.77 10.51
N CYS A 128 12.86 7.24 11.39
CA CYS A 128 11.52 7.79 11.58
C CYS A 128 11.51 9.24 12.08
N THR A 129 12.59 9.72 12.67
CA THR A 129 12.77 11.12 13.10
C THR A 129 12.89 12.10 11.94
N GLU A 130 13.22 11.62 10.76
CA GLU A 130 13.35 12.42 9.53
C GLU A 130 12.09 12.35 8.66
N LEU A 131 11.13 11.50 9.00
CA LEU A 131 9.90 11.29 8.24
C LEU A 131 8.75 12.13 8.78
N PRO A 132 7.90 12.72 7.90
CA PRO A 132 6.73 13.48 8.31
C PRO A 132 5.77 12.69 9.19
N ALA A 133 5.18 13.32 10.19
CA ALA A 133 4.28 12.69 11.16
C ALA A 133 3.03 12.05 10.53
N PHE A 134 2.52 12.60 9.41
CA PHE A 134 1.30 12.13 8.77
C PHE A 134 1.41 10.69 8.21
N ILE A 135 2.63 10.21 7.92
CA ILE A 135 2.87 8.87 7.35
C ILE A 135 2.29 7.78 8.27
N ILE A 136 2.40 7.95 9.58
CA ILE A 136 1.91 6.95 10.55
C ILE A 136 0.38 6.89 10.62
N LYS A 137 -0.33 7.94 10.20
CA LYS A 137 -1.81 7.98 10.23
C LYS A 137 -2.45 6.93 9.32
N ARG A 138 -1.70 6.40 8.36
CA ARG A 138 -2.17 5.37 7.41
C ARG A 138 -2.27 3.97 8.00
N LEU A 139 -1.66 3.70 9.16
CA LEU A 139 -1.77 2.38 9.78
C LEU A 139 -3.11 2.28 10.53
N PRO A 140 -4.01 1.40 10.10
CA PRO A 140 -5.27 1.22 10.82
C PRO A 140 -5.02 0.56 12.18
N VAL A 141 -5.78 1.00 13.18
CA VAL A 141 -5.88 0.40 14.51
C VAL A 141 -7.34 0.03 14.72
N ARG A 142 -7.61 -1.22 15.06
CA ARG A 142 -8.98 -1.74 15.19
C ARG A 142 -9.15 -2.45 16.51
N LEU A 143 -10.29 -2.22 17.18
CA LEU A 143 -10.65 -2.88 18.42
C LEU A 143 -11.59 -4.08 18.17
N ILE A 144 -11.30 -4.83 17.13
CA ILE A 144 -12.01 -6.05 16.71
C ILE A 144 -11.00 -7.17 16.42
N PHE A 145 -11.44 -8.41 16.51
CA PHE A 145 -10.65 -9.60 16.16
C PHE A 145 -10.75 -9.90 14.66
N ASP A 146 -10.17 -9.02 13.83
CA ASP A 146 -10.15 -9.18 12.39
C ASP A 146 -8.73 -8.91 11.86
N ASN A 147 -8.15 -9.91 11.20
CA ASN A 147 -6.81 -9.84 10.62
C ASN A 147 -6.81 -9.36 9.16
N ASN A 148 -7.97 -9.14 8.54
CA ASN A 148 -8.02 -8.61 7.19
C ASN A 148 -7.47 -7.18 7.16
N TYR A 149 -6.45 -6.95 6.35
CA TYR A 149 -5.81 -5.64 6.25
C TYR A 149 -6.73 -4.58 5.63
N PHE A 150 -7.52 -4.97 4.63
CA PHE A 150 -8.44 -4.08 3.94
C PHE A 150 -9.84 -4.16 4.52
N ASN A 151 -10.58 -3.03 4.51
CA ASN A 151 -12.01 -3.00 4.82
C ASN A 151 -12.89 -3.17 3.57
N ALA A 152 -12.28 -3.22 2.39
CA ALA A 152 -12.98 -3.27 1.13
C ALA A 152 -13.84 -4.53 0.99
N LEU A 153 -15.03 -4.38 0.44
CA LEU A 153 -15.99 -5.45 0.19
C LEU A 153 -15.46 -6.51 -0.78
N TYR A 154 -14.68 -6.05 -1.77
CA TYR A 154 -14.10 -6.89 -2.80
C TYR A 154 -12.59 -6.85 -2.70
N GLN A 155 -11.96 -8.01 -2.67
CA GLN A 155 -10.50 -8.11 -2.70
C GLN A 155 -10.08 -9.46 -3.29
N GLY A 156 -8.87 -9.50 -3.84
CA GLY A 156 -8.31 -10.71 -4.40
C GLY A 156 -7.06 -10.45 -5.23
N ILE A 157 -6.53 -11.53 -5.77
CA ILE A 157 -5.42 -11.51 -6.71
C ILE A 157 -5.93 -12.20 -7.99
N PRO A 158 -5.67 -11.65 -9.20
CA PRO A 158 -6.12 -12.27 -10.43
C PRO A 158 -5.42 -13.60 -10.66
N ASN A 159 -6.18 -14.64 -10.95
CA ASN A 159 -5.65 -15.92 -11.39
C ASN A 159 -4.87 -15.71 -12.70
N GLY A 160 -3.67 -16.28 -12.79
CA GLY A 160 -2.75 -16.02 -13.92
C GLY A 160 -1.93 -14.72 -13.80
N GLY A 161 -2.16 -13.91 -12.75
CA GLY A 161 -1.39 -12.71 -12.44
C GLY A 161 -1.85 -11.44 -13.16
N TYR A 162 -1.35 -10.30 -12.70
CA TYR A 162 -1.72 -8.98 -13.23
C TYR A 162 -1.24 -8.75 -14.66
N THR A 163 -0.12 -9.33 -15.07
CA THR A 163 0.39 -9.18 -16.44
C THR A 163 -0.61 -9.70 -17.47
N GLN A 164 -1.20 -10.87 -17.22
CA GLN A 164 -2.22 -11.44 -18.09
C GLN A 164 -3.51 -10.62 -18.08
N MET A 165 -3.96 -10.18 -16.90
CA MET A 165 -5.15 -9.34 -16.76
C MET A 165 -5.02 -8.05 -17.58
N VAL A 166 -3.89 -7.34 -17.44
CA VAL A 166 -3.68 -6.09 -18.19
C VAL A 166 -3.51 -6.34 -19.69
N ALA A 167 -2.88 -7.44 -20.08
CA ALA A 167 -2.83 -7.82 -21.49
C ALA A 167 -4.24 -8.02 -22.08
N ASN A 168 -5.14 -8.65 -21.32
CA ASN A 168 -6.54 -8.80 -21.72
C ASN A 168 -7.26 -7.44 -21.84
N MET A 169 -7.01 -6.51 -20.89
CA MET A 169 -7.59 -5.15 -20.93
C MET A 169 -7.12 -4.32 -22.14
N LEU A 170 -5.93 -4.60 -22.64
CA LEU A 170 -5.30 -3.87 -23.75
C LEU A 170 -5.48 -4.53 -25.11
N GLN A 171 -6.35 -5.53 -25.22
CA GLN A 171 -6.66 -6.12 -26.52
C GLN A 171 -7.19 -5.08 -27.51
N GLY A 172 -6.58 -5.00 -28.69
CA GLY A 172 -6.93 -4.01 -29.71
C GLY A 172 -6.33 -2.61 -29.50
N VAL A 173 -5.54 -2.41 -28.43
CA VAL A 173 -4.84 -1.15 -28.15
C VAL A 173 -3.36 -1.29 -28.53
N GLU A 174 -2.83 -0.32 -29.28
CA GLU A 174 -1.39 -0.26 -29.56
C GLU A 174 -0.61 0.07 -28.28
N VAL A 175 0.38 -0.75 -27.94
CA VAL A 175 1.24 -0.56 -26.78
C VAL A 175 2.69 -0.41 -27.21
N ARG A 176 3.30 0.72 -26.88
CA ARG A 176 4.72 1.01 -27.13
C ARG A 176 5.50 1.00 -25.83
N LEU A 177 6.34 0.00 -25.62
CA LEU A 177 7.22 -0.11 -24.46
C LEU A 177 8.55 0.62 -24.69
N GLY A 178 9.21 1.01 -23.59
CA GLY A 178 10.50 1.69 -23.64
C GLY A 178 10.47 3.14 -24.15
N VAL A 179 9.29 3.68 -24.43
CA VAL A 179 9.12 5.06 -24.92
C VAL A 179 9.10 6.03 -23.75
N ASN A 180 9.95 7.06 -23.82
CA ASN A 180 9.89 8.21 -22.93
C ASN A 180 9.03 9.30 -23.57
N TYR A 181 7.82 9.48 -23.04
CA TYR A 181 6.86 10.47 -23.55
C TYR A 181 7.44 11.89 -23.54
N LEU A 182 8.06 12.31 -22.45
CA LEU A 182 8.60 13.67 -22.30
C LEU A 182 9.72 13.98 -23.30
N ALA A 183 10.51 12.97 -23.69
CA ALA A 183 11.56 13.12 -24.69
C ALA A 183 11.03 13.16 -26.14
N ASN A 184 9.80 12.64 -26.37
CA ASN A 184 9.19 12.52 -27.69
C ASN A 184 7.81 13.19 -27.73
N LYS A 185 7.59 14.21 -26.90
CA LYS A 185 6.28 14.81 -26.65
C LYS A 185 5.58 15.28 -27.91
N ALA A 186 6.25 16.04 -28.74
CA ALA A 186 5.64 16.63 -29.95
C ALA A 186 5.17 15.55 -30.95
N GLU A 187 5.95 14.50 -31.12
CA GLU A 187 5.58 13.36 -31.99
C GLU A 187 4.39 12.60 -31.42
N LEU A 188 4.41 12.33 -30.11
CA LEU A 188 3.39 11.51 -29.45
C LEU A 188 2.07 12.27 -29.25
N ASP A 189 2.10 13.58 -29.03
CA ASP A 189 0.91 14.42 -28.97
C ASP A 189 0.17 14.46 -30.31
N ALA A 190 0.90 14.37 -31.42
CA ALA A 190 0.29 14.35 -32.77
C ALA A 190 -0.47 13.03 -33.07
N LEU A 191 -0.32 12.00 -32.26
CA LEU A 191 -0.97 10.70 -32.48
C LEU A 191 -2.40 10.62 -31.91
N ALA A 192 -2.82 11.57 -31.07
CA ALA A 192 -4.11 11.51 -30.41
C ALA A 192 -4.67 12.89 -30.05
N ASP A 193 -5.99 13.05 -30.12
CA ASP A 193 -6.69 14.27 -29.77
C ASP A 193 -6.64 14.57 -28.24
N ARG A 194 -6.35 13.56 -27.44
CA ARG A 194 -6.25 13.71 -25.98
C ARG A 194 -5.13 12.83 -25.42
N VAL A 195 -4.30 13.41 -24.57
CA VAL A 195 -3.23 12.73 -23.86
C VAL A 195 -3.52 12.64 -22.36
N ILE A 196 -3.35 11.46 -21.79
CA ILE A 196 -3.43 11.23 -20.33
C ILE A 196 -2.04 10.82 -19.86
N TYR A 197 -1.35 11.74 -19.18
CA TYR A 197 -0.02 11.48 -18.64
C TYR A 197 -0.14 10.98 -17.20
N THR A 198 0.34 9.75 -16.94
CA THR A 198 0.31 9.11 -15.62
C THR A 198 1.69 9.01 -14.95
N GLY A 199 2.69 9.69 -15.51
CA GLY A 199 4.02 9.78 -14.91
C GLY A 199 4.10 10.82 -13.78
N PRO A 200 5.30 11.04 -13.19
CA PRO A 200 5.49 12.05 -12.15
C PRO A 200 5.12 13.46 -12.67
N ILE A 201 4.26 14.15 -11.93
CA ILE A 201 3.74 15.47 -12.34
C ILE A 201 4.85 16.54 -12.36
N ASP A 202 5.79 16.47 -11.45
CA ASP A 202 6.96 17.31 -11.41
C ASP A 202 7.82 17.16 -12.67
N ALA A 203 8.04 15.93 -13.15
CA ALA A 203 8.73 15.70 -14.40
C ALA A 203 8.00 16.31 -15.60
N TYR A 204 6.66 16.29 -15.60
CA TYR A 204 5.86 16.89 -16.65
C TYR A 204 5.95 18.43 -16.64
N LEU A 205 5.91 19.04 -15.46
CA LEU A 205 5.93 20.51 -15.30
C LEU A 205 7.33 21.12 -15.48
N ILE A 206 8.39 20.37 -15.16
CA ILE A 206 9.79 20.87 -15.27
C ILE A 206 10.33 20.75 -16.70
N THR A 207 9.71 19.95 -17.56
CA THR A 207 10.14 19.80 -18.95
C THR A 207 10.02 21.14 -19.69
N PRO A 208 11.08 21.66 -20.35
CA PRO A 208 11.03 22.94 -21.07
C PRO A 208 9.90 22.95 -22.10
N GLY A 209 9.00 23.95 -22.00
CA GLY A 209 7.86 24.12 -22.90
C GLY A 209 6.48 24.11 -22.22
N HIS A 210 6.42 23.91 -20.88
CA HIS A 210 5.15 23.91 -20.12
C HIS A 210 4.94 25.09 -19.17
N LEU A 211 5.92 25.99 -19.04
CA LEU A 211 5.77 27.26 -18.35
C LEU A 211 5.70 28.37 -19.41
N ALA A 212 4.54 28.54 -20.01
CA ALA A 212 4.14 29.71 -20.78
C ALA A 212 2.82 30.21 -20.23
#